data_9866fb47d711b37a0cf7748802433a61
#
_entry.id   9866fb47d711b37a0cf7748802433a61
#
_cell.length_a   1.000
_cell.length_b   1.000
_cell.length_c   1.000
_cell.angle_alpha   90.00
_cell.angle_beta   90.00
_cell.angle_gamma   90.00
#
_symmetry.space_group_name_H-M   'P 1'
#
loop_
_entity.id
_entity.type
_entity.pdbx_description
1 polymer ?
#
loop_
_entity_poly.entity_id
_entity_poly.type
_entity_poly.pdbx_seq_one_letter_code
_entity_poly.pdbx_strand_id
1 'polypeptide(L)'
;LICGRLAAEPASLPHALPGDRPVWSRDRAVDVKHSKIDIKLDLPAKSIAGTVTHTVAPLNDGTRYVEFDAIDLGIGAVSVAKKPAEFSYDGAKLRIDLGEGRKRGQDLPVAITFTATPRIGMYFIAPDAGYPDKPVQVWTQCQDEDTRYWLPCFDHPSEKQTSELIVTVPGSWYALSNGRLLEEKANRDGTKRFHWHQDRPHSTYLFTLAAGELARINDSTPELTIDYFVEEKDVDDARRTFANTPAMIALFEKLFDAKYPWSKYSQVVVRDFVFGGME
;
A
#
# COMPACT_ATOMS: atom_id res chain seq x y z
N LEU A 1 13.97 39.70 38.38
CA LEU A 1 14.40 38.28 38.28
C LEU A 1 13.83 37.70 36.99
N ILE A 2 14.68 37.67 35.94
CA ILE A 2 14.34 37.07 34.64
C ILE A 2 14.70 35.58 34.76
N CYS A 3 13.68 34.73 34.84
CA CYS A 3 13.85 33.29 34.83
C CYS A 3 14.02 32.83 33.36
N GLY A 4 15.28 32.78 32.92
CA GLY A 4 15.61 32.18 31.61
C GLY A 4 15.29 30.68 31.64
N ARG A 5 14.35 30.23 30.81
CA ARG A 5 14.21 28.79 30.50
C ARG A 5 15.47 28.39 29.76
N LEU A 6 16.32 27.63 30.40
CA LEU A 6 17.32 26.81 29.72
C LEU A 6 16.56 25.83 28.84
N ALA A 7 16.64 26.00 27.52
CA ALA A 7 16.23 24.95 26.58
C ALA A 7 17.10 23.73 26.88
N ALA A 8 16.50 22.63 27.27
CA ALA A 8 17.20 21.37 27.39
C ALA A 8 17.79 21.03 26.02
N GLU A 9 19.11 20.80 25.98
CA GLU A 9 19.74 20.25 24.77
C GLU A 9 19.02 18.95 24.38
N PRO A 10 18.69 18.75 23.11
CA PRO A 10 18.09 17.50 22.68
C PRO A 10 19.03 16.35 23.03
N ALA A 11 18.51 15.33 23.71
CA ALA A 11 19.27 14.15 24.07
C ALA A 11 19.94 13.58 22.81
N SER A 12 21.27 13.39 22.87
CA SER A 12 22.01 12.76 21.78
C SER A 12 21.48 11.35 21.59
N LEU A 13 21.11 11.02 20.35
CA LEU A 13 20.72 9.63 20.01
C LEU A 13 21.92 8.71 20.25
N PRO A 14 21.78 7.60 20.99
CA PRO A 14 22.83 6.59 21.07
C PRO A 14 23.06 6.05 19.64
N HIS A 15 24.28 6.15 19.13
CA HIS A 15 24.68 5.76 17.77
C HIS A 15 24.47 6.81 16.67
N ALA A 16 24.05 8.06 16.96
CA ALA A 16 24.01 9.12 15.96
C ALA A 16 25.41 9.45 15.43
N LEU A 17 25.52 9.64 14.12
CA LEU A 17 26.74 10.15 13.51
C LEU A 17 26.90 11.66 13.80
N PRO A 18 28.13 12.21 13.76
CA PRO A 18 28.32 13.64 13.94
C PRO A 18 27.51 14.46 12.93
N GLY A 19 26.64 15.32 13.41
CA GLY A 19 25.76 16.14 12.58
C GLY A 19 24.35 15.59 12.37
N ASP A 20 24.05 14.37 12.83
CA ASP A 20 22.70 13.86 12.82
C ASP A 20 21.76 14.71 13.69
N ARG A 21 20.58 14.96 13.16
CA ARG A 21 19.50 15.60 13.89
C ARG A 21 18.45 14.56 14.25
N PRO A 22 17.85 14.59 15.46
CA PRO A 22 16.71 13.75 15.77
C PRO A 22 15.59 13.97 14.74
N VAL A 23 15.16 12.90 14.09
CA VAL A 23 14.00 12.91 13.21
C VAL A 23 12.85 12.28 13.98
N TRP A 24 11.81 13.08 14.22
CA TRP A 24 10.61 12.63 14.91
C TRP A 24 9.55 12.22 13.89
N SER A 25 8.76 11.21 14.23
CA SER A 25 7.59 10.89 13.44
C SER A 25 6.65 12.09 13.36
N ARG A 26 6.02 12.25 12.20
CA ARG A 26 5.06 13.33 11.96
C ARG A 26 3.88 13.25 12.94
N ASP A 27 3.47 14.40 13.47
CA ASP A 27 2.25 14.50 14.27
C ASP A 27 1.03 14.08 13.47
N ARG A 28 0.11 13.38 14.13
CA ARG A 28 -1.14 12.93 13.54
C ARG A 28 -2.32 13.30 14.43
N ALA A 29 -3.41 13.71 13.80
CA ALA A 29 -4.65 14.06 14.49
C ALA A 29 -5.57 12.84 14.69
N VAL A 30 -5.37 11.81 13.88
CA VAL A 30 -6.16 10.59 13.86
C VAL A 30 -5.25 9.36 13.83
N ASP A 31 -5.79 8.23 14.24
CA ASP A 31 -5.28 6.89 14.01
C ASP A 31 -5.99 6.30 12.79
N VAL A 32 -5.25 5.86 11.77
CA VAL A 32 -5.84 5.20 10.60
C VAL A 32 -5.89 3.70 10.85
N LYS A 33 -7.07 3.18 11.11
CA LYS A 33 -7.27 1.77 11.47
C LYS A 33 -7.35 0.83 10.28
N HIS A 34 -7.93 1.31 9.18
CA HIS A 34 -8.20 0.50 8.00
C HIS A 34 -8.25 1.36 6.74
N SER A 35 -7.77 0.80 5.63
CA SER A 35 -7.85 1.42 4.30
C SER A 35 -8.45 0.44 3.30
N LYS A 36 -9.64 0.75 2.79
CA LYS A 36 -10.29 0.01 1.71
C LYS A 36 -10.09 0.76 0.40
N ILE A 37 -9.33 0.16 -0.51
CA ILE A 37 -8.91 0.72 -1.79
C ILE A 37 -9.69 0.00 -2.89
N ASP A 38 -10.46 0.70 -3.72
CA ASP A 38 -11.16 0.15 -4.88
C ASP A 38 -10.75 0.94 -6.12
N ILE A 39 -9.96 0.34 -7.00
CA ILE A 39 -9.35 1.00 -8.15
C ILE A 39 -9.57 0.22 -9.46
N LYS A 40 -9.55 0.97 -10.55
CA LYS A 40 -9.51 0.47 -11.92
C LYS A 40 -8.25 0.99 -12.60
N LEU A 41 -7.56 0.09 -13.32
CA LEU A 41 -6.38 0.44 -14.11
C LEU A 41 -6.80 0.93 -15.50
N ASP A 42 -6.17 1.99 -15.97
CA ASP A 42 -6.18 2.42 -17.37
C ASP A 42 -4.76 2.26 -17.92
N LEU A 43 -4.54 1.14 -18.62
CA LEU A 43 -3.20 0.76 -19.09
C LEU A 43 -2.66 1.70 -20.18
N PRO A 44 -3.47 2.09 -21.20
CA PRO A 44 -3.03 3.06 -22.19
C PRO A 44 -2.66 4.42 -21.61
N ALA A 45 -3.45 4.90 -20.66
CA ALA A 45 -3.19 6.19 -19.99
C ALA A 45 -2.15 6.10 -18.86
N LYS A 46 -1.70 4.87 -18.50
CA LYS A 46 -0.83 4.62 -17.34
C LYS A 46 -1.34 5.30 -16.07
N SER A 47 -2.65 5.16 -15.84
CA SER A 47 -3.35 5.86 -14.76
C SER A 47 -4.30 4.92 -14.01
N ILE A 48 -4.76 5.39 -12.87
CA ILE A 48 -5.79 4.72 -12.07
C ILE A 48 -6.90 5.70 -11.71
N ALA A 49 -8.09 5.16 -11.52
CA ALA A 49 -9.23 5.88 -10.96
C ALA A 49 -9.90 4.99 -9.91
N GLY A 50 -10.37 5.58 -8.83
CA GLY A 50 -11.04 4.79 -7.81
C GLY A 50 -11.47 5.58 -6.59
N THR A 51 -11.74 4.83 -5.52
CA THR A 51 -12.11 5.37 -4.22
C THR A 51 -11.28 4.67 -3.14
N VAL A 52 -10.73 5.43 -2.22
CA VAL A 52 -10.23 4.90 -0.97
C VAL A 52 -11.18 5.29 0.16
N THR A 53 -11.46 4.35 1.05
CA THR A 53 -12.19 4.61 2.30
C THR A 53 -11.30 4.28 3.48
N HIS A 54 -10.87 5.31 4.20
CA HIS A 54 -10.13 5.14 5.45
C HIS A 54 -11.11 5.10 6.62
N THR A 55 -10.94 4.14 7.51
CA THR A 55 -11.54 4.20 8.85
C THR A 55 -10.54 4.87 9.77
N VAL A 56 -10.83 6.11 10.16
CA VAL A 56 -9.98 6.90 11.05
C VAL A 56 -10.61 7.06 12.42
N ALA A 57 -9.79 7.19 13.46
CA ALA A 57 -10.25 7.49 14.81
C ALA A 57 -9.50 8.70 15.36
N PRO A 58 -10.19 9.78 15.80
CA PRO A 58 -9.56 10.93 16.44
C PRO A 58 -8.71 10.52 17.64
N LEU A 59 -7.51 11.08 17.76
CA LEU A 59 -6.62 10.87 18.89
C LEU A 59 -6.99 11.76 20.10
N ASN A 60 -7.75 12.84 19.86
CA ASN A 60 -8.23 13.76 20.88
C ASN A 60 -9.69 14.12 20.66
N ASP A 61 -10.41 14.46 21.73
CA ASP A 61 -11.76 15.06 21.65
C ASP A 61 -11.68 16.39 20.91
N GLY A 62 -12.66 16.65 20.05
CA GLY A 62 -12.75 17.90 19.29
C GLY A 62 -11.82 17.95 18.06
N THR A 63 -11.13 16.88 17.70
CA THR A 63 -10.38 16.79 16.43
C THR A 63 -11.32 17.10 15.27
N ARG A 64 -11.03 18.16 14.52
CA ARG A 64 -11.87 18.64 13.42
C ARG A 64 -11.33 18.25 12.04
N TYR A 65 -10.03 18.17 11.89
CA TYR A 65 -9.42 17.96 10.58
C TYR A 65 -8.54 16.70 10.57
N VAL A 66 -8.51 16.04 9.41
CA VAL A 66 -7.49 15.06 9.07
C VAL A 66 -6.72 15.53 7.84
N GLU A 67 -5.44 15.22 7.78
CA GLU A 67 -4.58 15.53 6.65
C GLU A 67 -3.97 14.25 6.10
N PHE A 68 -4.16 14.01 4.80
CA PHE A 68 -3.54 12.94 4.05
C PHE A 68 -2.51 13.50 3.06
N ASP A 69 -1.50 12.70 2.78
CA ASP A 69 -0.56 12.93 1.69
C ASP A 69 -1.23 12.52 0.38
N ALA A 70 -1.07 13.33 -0.67
CA ALA A 70 -1.68 13.11 -1.96
C ALA A 70 -0.93 13.97 -2.99
N ILE A 71 0.10 13.41 -3.63
CA ILE A 71 0.94 14.21 -4.52
C ILE A 71 0.46 14.08 -5.96
N ASP A 72 0.12 15.22 -6.57
CA ASP A 72 -0.33 15.35 -7.97
C ASP A 72 -1.53 14.44 -8.31
N LEU A 73 -2.43 14.19 -7.35
CA LEU A 73 -3.64 13.41 -7.56
C LEU A 73 -4.80 14.29 -8.01
N GLY A 74 -5.68 13.75 -8.85
CA GLY A 74 -6.99 14.36 -9.07
C GLY A 74 -7.94 13.99 -7.94
N ILE A 75 -8.25 14.92 -7.04
CA ILE A 75 -9.19 14.69 -5.93
C ILE A 75 -10.60 15.03 -6.39
N GLY A 76 -11.48 14.03 -6.29
CA GLY A 76 -12.91 14.19 -6.61
C GLY A 76 -13.77 14.40 -5.36
N ALA A 77 -14.84 13.62 -5.22
CA ALA A 77 -15.73 13.70 -4.06
C ALA A 77 -15.07 13.20 -2.79
N VAL A 78 -15.27 13.94 -1.70
CA VAL A 78 -14.86 13.55 -0.35
C VAL A 78 -16.09 13.45 0.54
N SER A 79 -16.17 12.41 1.37
CA SER A 79 -17.25 12.24 2.34
C SER A 79 -16.74 11.71 3.67
N VAL A 80 -17.38 12.14 4.76
CA VAL A 80 -17.16 11.67 6.14
C VAL A 80 -18.46 11.07 6.65
N ALA A 81 -18.42 9.83 7.13
CA ALA A 81 -19.60 9.10 7.58
C ALA A 81 -20.76 9.13 6.55
N LYS A 82 -20.40 8.94 5.25
CA LYS A 82 -21.31 8.96 4.09
C LYS A 82 -21.98 10.32 3.79
N LYS A 83 -21.54 11.40 4.40
CA LYS A 83 -21.99 12.77 4.09
C LYS A 83 -20.88 13.53 3.37
N PRO A 84 -21.19 14.34 2.34
CA PRO A 84 -20.18 15.20 1.72
C PRO A 84 -19.44 16.02 2.77
N ALA A 85 -18.14 16.18 2.59
CA ALA A 85 -17.27 16.90 3.50
C ALA A 85 -16.50 18.01 2.77
N GLU A 86 -16.31 19.12 3.45
CA GLU A 86 -15.43 20.19 3.00
C GLU A 86 -13.97 19.73 3.06
N PHE A 87 -13.19 20.10 2.05
CA PHE A 87 -11.77 19.81 2.00
C PHE A 87 -10.99 20.90 1.27
N SER A 88 -9.70 20.95 1.51
CA SER A 88 -8.74 21.71 0.72
C SER A 88 -7.62 20.79 0.24
N TYR A 89 -7.12 21.06 -0.95
CA TYR A 89 -6.04 20.31 -1.56
C TYR A 89 -5.08 21.27 -2.27
N ASP A 90 -3.79 21.16 -2.00
CA ASP A 90 -2.73 22.04 -2.53
C ASP A 90 -1.83 21.37 -3.56
N GLY A 91 -2.16 20.15 -3.97
CA GLY A 91 -1.34 19.33 -4.87
C GLY A 91 -0.42 18.35 -4.13
N ALA A 92 -0.28 18.46 -2.81
CA ALA A 92 0.54 17.57 -1.99
C ALA A 92 -0.17 17.09 -0.73
N LYS A 93 -1.02 17.93 -0.14
CA LYS A 93 -1.76 17.65 1.09
C LYS A 93 -3.26 17.83 0.89
N LEU A 94 -3.99 16.81 1.31
CA LEU A 94 -5.45 16.79 1.33
C LEU A 94 -5.92 16.93 2.77
N ARG A 95 -6.47 18.10 3.11
CA ARG A 95 -7.04 18.39 4.43
C ARG A 95 -8.55 18.32 4.37
N ILE A 96 -9.15 17.46 5.20
CA ILE A 96 -10.58 17.17 5.22
C ILE A 96 -11.20 17.59 6.55
N ASP A 97 -12.33 18.30 6.52
CA ASP A 97 -13.12 18.65 7.69
C ASP A 97 -13.95 17.42 8.13
N LEU A 98 -13.65 16.88 9.30
CA LEU A 98 -14.37 15.75 9.89
C LEU A 98 -15.71 16.18 10.51
N GLY A 99 -15.96 17.48 10.63
CA GLY A 99 -17.08 18.08 11.34
C GLY A 99 -16.81 18.22 12.84
N GLU A 100 -17.73 18.88 13.54
CA GLU A 100 -17.61 19.17 14.97
C GLU A 100 -18.00 17.98 15.86
N GLY A 101 -17.61 18.06 17.14
CA GLY A 101 -18.03 17.15 18.19
C GLY A 101 -17.48 15.73 18.10
N ARG A 102 -16.38 15.52 17.34
CA ARG A 102 -15.74 14.21 17.24
C ARG A 102 -15.10 13.80 18.56
N LYS A 103 -15.30 12.55 18.92
CA LYS A 103 -14.78 11.99 20.17
C LYS A 103 -13.53 11.15 19.90
N ARG A 104 -12.60 11.19 20.85
CA ARG A 104 -11.44 10.32 20.83
C ARG A 104 -11.83 8.86 20.63
N GLY A 105 -11.17 8.17 19.70
CA GLY A 105 -11.39 6.76 19.39
C GLY A 105 -12.68 6.44 18.63
N GLN A 106 -13.48 7.43 18.24
CA GLN A 106 -14.69 7.25 17.43
C GLN A 106 -14.30 6.87 16.00
N ASP A 107 -14.72 5.72 15.53
CA ASP A 107 -14.50 5.30 14.15
C ASP A 107 -15.30 6.14 13.17
N LEU A 108 -14.61 6.70 12.18
CA LEU A 108 -15.17 7.55 11.14
C LEU A 108 -14.69 7.06 9.77
N PRO A 109 -15.61 6.60 8.90
CA PRO A 109 -15.24 6.33 7.50
C PRO A 109 -15.07 7.66 6.74
N VAL A 110 -13.91 7.84 6.14
CA VAL A 110 -13.55 8.95 5.24
C VAL A 110 -13.34 8.37 3.85
N ALA A 111 -14.23 8.65 2.91
CA ALA A 111 -14.11 8.17 1.55
C ALA A 111 -13.66 9.30 0.61
N ILE A 112 -12.69 9.00 -0.25
CA ILE A 112 -12.06 9.92 -1.18
C ILE A 112 -12.08 9.28 -2.56
N THR A 113 -12.75 9.91 -3.51
CA THR A 113 -12.67 9.54 -4.93
C THR A 113 -11.47 10.25 -5.54
N PHE A 114 -10.66 9.52 -6.30
CA PHE A 114 -9.43 10.08 -6.83
C PHE A 114 -9.04 9.47 -8.18
N THR A 115 -8.14 10.17 -8.88
CA THR A 115 -7.40 9.67 -10.03
C THR A 115 -5.91 9.93 -9.82
N ALA A 116 -5.07 9.08 -10.41
CA ALA A 116 -3.62 9.24 -10.37
C ALA A 116 -2.99 8.83 -11.70
N THR A 117 -1.92 9.53 -12.07
CA THR A 117 -0.99 9.14 -13.15
C THR A 117 0.40 9.03 -12.54
N PRO A 118 0.67 7.95 -11.78
CA PRO A 118 1.86 7.86 -10.94
C PRO A 118 3.13 7.75 -11.77
N ARG A 119 4.20 8.42 -11.31
CA ARG A 119 5.55 8.32 -11.88
C ARG A 119 6.45 7.46 -11.01
N ILE A 120 6.14 7.38 -9.71
CA ILE A 120 6.81 6.55 -8.70
C ILE A 120 5.75 5.92 -7.81
N GLY A 121 6.13 4.92 -7.00
CA GLY A 121 5.23 4.19 -6.12
C GLY A 121 4.39 3.14 -6.83
N MET A 122 3.87 3.43 -8.03
CA MET A 122 3.19 2.47 -8.92
C MET A 122 3.75 2.62 -10.34
N TYR A 123 4.11 1.50 -10.94
CA TYR A 123 4.85 1.42 -12.20
C TYR A 123 4.04 0.68 -13.26
N PHE A 124 3.83 1.33 -14.41
CA PHE A 124 3.18 0.74 -15.58
C PHE A 124 4.26 0.34 -16.59
N ILE A 125 4.45 -0.95 -16.72
CA ILE A 125 5.41 -1.55 -17.64
C ILE A 125 4.71 -1.86 -18.95
N ALA A 126 5.35 -1.54 -20.07
CA ALA A 126 4.84 -1.80 -21.40
C ALA A 126 5.99 -1.96 -22.39
N PRO A 127 5.77 -2.58 -23.56
CA PRO A 127 6.74 -2.58 -24.65
C PRO A 127 7.24 -1.18 -24.99
N ASP A 128 8.52 -1.08 -25.33
CA ASP A 128 9.16 0.14 -25.81
C ASP A 128 10.08 -0.16 -27.00
N ALA A 129 10.66 0.89 -27.60
CA ALA A 129 11.50 0.76 -28.78
C ALA A 129 12.76 -0.12 -28.56
N GLY A 130 13.29 -0.14 -27.33
CA GLY A 130 14.45 -0.97 -26.97
C GLY A 130 14.07 -2.40 -26.58
N TYR A 131 12.84 -2.61 -26.16
CA TYR A 131 12.32 -3.90 -25.65
C TYR A 131 10.88 -4.13 -26.16
N PRO A 132 10.69 -4.44 -27.45
CA PRO A 132 9.35 -4.58 -28.06
C PRO A 132 8.58 -5.81 -27.53
N ASP A 133 9.25 -6.81 -26.98
CA ASP A 133 8.64 -8.01 -26.42
C ASP A 133 8.41 -7.95 -24.90
N LYS A 134 8.60 -6.76 -24.30
CA LYS A 134 8.35 -6.55 -22.88
C LYS A 134 6.86 -6.75 -22.57
N PRO A 135 6.49 -7.49 -21.50
CA PRO A 135 5.09 -7.67 -21.15
C PRO A 135 4.46 -6.37 -20.66
N VAL A 136 3.12 -6.31 -20.69
CA VAL A 136 2.38 -5.26 -20.01
C VAL A 136 2.10 -5.71 -18.57
N GLN A 137 2.60 -4.96 -17.61
CA GLN A 137 2.46 -5.25 -16.18
C GLN A 137 2.25 -3.95 -15.39
N VAL A 138 1.64 -4.07 -14.21
CA VAL A 138 1.56 -2.98 -13.22
C VAL A 138 2.02 -3.53 -11.88
N TRP A 139 2.93 -2.82 -11.22
CA TRP A 139 3.38 -3.20 -9.89
C TRP A 139 3.70 -1.98 -9.03
N THR A 140 3.66 -2.15 -7.71
CA THR A 140 3.97 -1.11 -6.73
C THR A 140 5.25 -1.42 -5.97
N GLN A 141 6.02 -0.37 -5.69
CA GLN A 141 7.11 -0.33 -4.72
C GLN A 141 7.13 1.09 -4.15
N CYS A 142 6.89 1.23 -2.85
CA CYS A 142 6.57 2.52 -2.25
C CYS A 142 7.46 2.88 -1.06
N GLN A 143 8.56 2.17 -0.85
CA GLN A 143 9.50 2.48 0.22
C GLN A 143 10.23 3.80 -0.10
N ASP A 144 10.23 4.75 0.84
CA ASP A 144 9.66 4.64 2.19
C ASP A 144 8.32 5.40 2.32
N GLU A 145 8.01 6.34 1.44
CA GLU A 145 6.82 7.21 1.48
C GLU A 145 6.26 7.53 0.07
N ASP A 146 6.35 6.58 -0.87
CA ASP A 146 5.92 6.77 -2.27
C ASP A 146 4.49 6.31 -2.55
N THR A 147 3.74 5.86 -1.53
CA THR A 147 2.32 5.51 -1.66
C THR A 147 1.49 6.75 -2.02
N ARG A 148 1.87 7.91 -1.54
CA ARG A 148 1.22 9.22 -1.80
C ARG A 148 1.11 9.63 -3.26
N TYR A 149 1.88 9.02 -4.15
CA TYR A 149 1.86 9.32 -5.58
C TYR A 149 0.76 8.56 -6.35
N TRP A 150 0.13 7.58 -5.71
CA TRP A 150 -0.97 6.85 -6.35
C TRP A 150 -2.20 6.68 -5.45
N LEU A 151 -2.10 6.97 -4.14
CA LEU A 151 -3.16 6.80 -3.16
C LEU A 151 -3.15 7.95 -2.15
N PRO A 152 -4.28 8.66 -1.93
CA PRO A 152 -4.37 9.58 -0.81
C PRO A 152 -4.31 8.79 0.51
N CYS A 153 -3.30 9.01 1.35
CA CYS A 153 -3.11 8.26 2.61
C CYS A 153 -2.27 9.05 3.62
N PHE A 154 -2.22 8.62 4.86
CA PHE A 154 -1.21 9.09 5.80
C PHE A 154 0.06 8.29 5.55
N ASP A 155 0.94 8.82 4.70
CA ASP A 155 2.08 8.09 4.17
C ASP A 155 3.32 8.29 5.02
N HIS A 156 3.40 7.53 6.10
CA HIS A 156 4.55 7.50 7.00
C HIS A 156 4.68 6.10 7.62
N PRO A 157 5.89 5.52 7.70
CA PRO A 157 6.09 4.15 8.18
C PRO A 157 5.59 3.87 9.60
N SER A 158 5.45 4.89 10.44
CA SER A 158 4.92 4.74 11.81
C SER A 158 3.41 4.49 11.87
N GLU A 159 2.67 4.80 10.80
CA GLU A 159 1.24 4.52 10.71
C GLU A 159 1.04 3.11 10.16
N LYS A 160 0.35 2.27 10.92
CA LYS A 160 0.06 0.89 10.53
C LYS A 160 -1.42 0.62 10.60
N GLN A 161 -1.96 0.12 9.51
CA GLN A 161 -3.38 -0.17 9.37
C GLN A 161 -3.62 -1.49 8.63
N THR A 162 -4.79 -2.07 8.83
CA THR A 162 -5.27 -3.16 7.97
C THR A 162 -5.68 -2.60 6.61
N SER A 163 -5.71 -3.45 5.57
CA SER A 163 -6.09 -2.98 4.24
C SER A 163 -6.95 -3.96 3.46
N GLU A 164 -7.79 -3.42 2.58
CA GLU A 164 -8.41 -4.14 1.49
C GLU A 164 -8.00 -3.50 0.17
N LEU A 165 -7.61 -4.33 -0.80
CA LEU A 165 -7.41 -3.89 -2.18
C LEU A 165 -8.41 -4.60 -3.10
N ILE A 166 -9.22 -3.81 -3.76
CA ILE A 166 -10.13 -4.23 -4.80
C ILE A 166 -9.61 -3.63 -6.10
N VAL A 167 -9.29 -4.48 -7.07
CA VAL A 167 -8.74 -4.01 -8.33
C VAL A 167 -9.42 -4.70 -9.50
N THR A 168 -9.74 -3.91 -10.53
CA THR A 168 -10.27 -4.40 -11.80
C THR A 168 -9.20 -4.34 -12.88
N VAL A 169 -8.95 -5.48 -13.52
CA VAL A 169 -7.90 -5.71 -14.51
C VAL A 169 -8.46 -6.40 -15.76
N PRO A 170 -7.74 -6.47 -16.90
CA PRO A 170 -8.11 -7.31 -18.04
C PRO A 170 -8.37 -8.76 -17.63
N GLY A 171 -9.30 -9.45 -18.30
CA GLY A 171 -9.73 -10.79 -17.90
C GLY A 171 -8.66 -11.88 -17.99
N SER A 172 -7.63 -11.71 -18.85
CA SER A 172 -6.46 -12.61 -18.93
C SER A 172 -5.46 -12.42 -17.78
N TRP A 173 -5.56 -11.29 -17.04
CA TRP A 173 -4.59 -10.96 -15.99
C TRP A 173 -4.90 -11.62 -14.67
N TYR A 174 -3.85 -11.82 -13.88
CA TYR A 174 -3.92 -12.03 -12.45
C TYR A 174 -3.50 -10.73 -11.73
N ALA A 175 -4.13 -10.43 -10.61
CA ALA A 175 -3.76 -9.30 -9.76
C ALA A 175 -3.52 -9.79 -8.33
N LEU A 176 -2.27 -9.73 -7.90
CA LEU A 176 -1.79 -10.11 -6.57
C LEU A 176 -1.75 -8.88 -5.66
N SER A 177 -2.16 -9.05 -4.39
CA SER A 177 -2.01 -8.04 -3.33
C SER A 177 -1.74 -8.69 -1.97
N ASN A 178 -1.68 -7.87 -0.93
CA ASN A 178 -1.45 -8.30 0.45
C ASN A 178 -2.60 -9.14 1.01
N GLY A 179 -2.27 -10.04 1.94
CA GLY A 179 -3.26 -10.78 2.70
C GLY A 179 -3.92 -11.92 1.92
N ARG A 180 -5.20 -12.19 2.22
CA ARG A 180 -5.98 -13.29 1.63
C ARG A 180 -6.84 -12.80 0.47
N LEU A 181 -6.95 -13.60 -0.58
CA LEU A 181 -7.90 -13.39 -1.65
C LEU A 181 -9.32 -13.73 -1.12
N LEU A 182 -10.20 -12.72 -1.10
CA LEU A 182 -11.59 -12.89 -0.72
C LEU A 182 -12.49 -13.20 -1.92
N GLU A 183 -12.22 -12.56 -3.06
CA GLU A 183 -13.01 -12.74 -4.29
C GLU A 183 -12.11 -12.61 -5.53
N GLU A 184 -12.33 -13.52 -6.49
CA GLU A 184 -11.90 -13.39 -7.88
C GLU A 184 -13.15 -13.56 -8.75
N LYS A 185 -13.51 -12.51 -9.51
CA LYS A 185 -14.76 -12.50 -10.26
C LYS A 185 -14.56 -11.97 -11.67
N ALA A 186 -14.94 -12.76 -12.66
CA ALA A 186 -15.04 -12.30 -14.04
C ALA A 186 -16.27 -11.41 -14.23
N ASN A 187 -16.08 -10.28 -14.90
CA ASN A 187 -17.12 -9.33 -15.24
C ASN A 187 -17.65 -9.61 -16.67
N ARG A 188 -18.84 -9.10 -16.97
CA ARG A 188 -19.47 -9.28 -18.31
C ARG A 188 -18.77 -8.48 -19.41
N ASP A 189 -18.00 -7.46 -19.05
CA ASP A 189 -17.25 -6.59 -19.96
C ASP A 189 -15.87 -7.13 -20.34
N GLY A 190 -15.56 -8.37 -19.97
CA GLY A 190 -14.27 -9.01 -20.26
C GLY A 190 -13.16 -8.64 -19.26
N THR A 191 -13.46 -7.89 -18.22
CA THR A 191 -12.53 -7.63 -17.13
C THR A 191 -12.66 -8.66 -16.02
N LYS A 192 -11.72 -8.62 -15.06
CA LYS A 192 -11.74 -9.43 -13.84
C LYS A 192 -11.50 -8.55 -12.64
N ARG A 193 -12.24 -8.80 -11.56
CA ARG A 193 -12.12 -8.11 -10.29
C ARG A 193 -11.53 -9.02 -9.25
N PHE A 194 -10.52 -8.54 -8.54
CA PHE A 194 -9.91 -9.19 -7.38
C PHE A 194 -10.20 -8.37 -6.14
N HIS A 195 -10.47 -9.06 -5.02
CA HIS A 195 -10.64 -8.46 -3.71
C HIS A 195 -9.72 -9.16 -2.71
N TRP A 196 -8.73 -8.44 -2.22
CA TRP A 196 -7.75 -8.89 -1.24
C TRP A 196 -7.99 -8.22 0.11
N HIS A 197 -7.66 -8.90 1.20
CA HIS A 197 -7.77 -8.39 2.56
C HIS A 197 -6.55 -8.78 3.39
N GLN A 198 -5.84 -7.78 3.90
CA GLN A 198 -4.79 -7.93 4.89
C GLN A 198 -5.32 -7.51 6.26
N ASP A 199 -5.49 -8.51 7.13
CA ASP A 199 -6.10 -8.37 8.47
C ASP A 199 -5.09 -8.02 9.58
N ARG A 200 -3.82 -7.92 9.24
CA ARG A 200 -2.76 -7.46 10.16
C ARG A 200 -2.31 -6.05 9.79
N PRO A 201 -2.19 -5.15 10.79
CA PRO A 201 -1.71 -3.79 10.53
C PRO A 201 -0.31 -3.78 9.93
N HIS A 202 -0.12 -2.99 8.88
CA HIS A 202 1.14 -2.81 8.18
C HIS A 202 1.23 -1.38 7.64
N SER A 203 2.46 -0.93 7.37
CA SER A 203 2.74 0.40 6.86
C SER A 203 2.25 0.58 5.42
N THR A 204 1.97 1.82 5.01
CA THR A 204 1.45 2.16 3.67
C THR A 204 2.39 1.77 2.55
N TYR A 205 3.71 1.91 2.74
CA TYR A 205 4.69 1.54 1.71
C TYR A 205 4.67 0.04 1.34
N LEU A 206 4.04 -0.80 2.18
CA LEU A 206 3.84 -2.22 1.93
C LEU A 206 2.53 -2.52 1.17
N PHE A 207 1.72 -1.52 0.83
CA PHE A 207 0.55 -1.74 -0.01
C PHE A 207 0.98 -2.21 -1.40
N THR A 208 0.71 -3.48 -1.67
CA THR A 208 1.22 -4.17 -2.86
C THR A 208 0.12 -4.38 -3.88
N LEU A 209 0.41 -4.06 -5.13
CA LEU A 209 -0.26 -4.56 -6.30
C LEU A 209 0.80 -5.09 -7.27
N ALA A 210 0.61 -6.30 -7.76
CA ALA A 210 1.34 -6.82 -8.92
C ALA A 210 0.34 -7.47 -9.86
N ALA A 211 0.22 -6.95 -11.08
CA ALA A 211 -0.79 -7.37 -12.03
C ALA A 211 -0.22 -7.52 -13.44
N GLY A 212 -0.66 -8.57 -14.13
CA GLY A 212 -0.21 -8.90 -15.49
C GLY A 212 -0.70 -10.26 -15.93
N GLU A 213 -0.27 -10.69 -17.11
CA GLU A 213 -0.44 -12.07 -17.56
C GLU A 213 0.57 -12.97 -16.84
N LEU A 214 0.19 -13.46 -15.66
CA LEU A 214 1.04 -14.20 -14.75
C LEU A 214 0.52 -15.63 -14.57
N ALA A 215 1.39 -16.61 -14.77
CA ALA A 215 1.18 -17.98 -14.35
C ALA A 215 1.37 -18.08 -12.82
N ARG A 216 0.51 -18.85 -12.18
CA ARG A 216 0.59 -19.15 -10.74
C ARG A 216 1.14 -20.55 -10.53
N ILE A 217 2.18 -20.67 -9.73
CA ILE A 217 2.74 -21.93 -9.26
C ILE A 217 2.44 -22.03 -7.76
N ASN A 218 1.68 -23.05 -7.37
CA ASN A 218 1.37 -23.31 -5.97
C ASN A 218 2.39 -24.28 -5.37
N ASP A 219 2.95 -23.90 -4.22
CA ASP A 219 3.93 -24.68 -3.44
C ASP A 219 3.58 -24.65 -1.94
N SER A 220 2.29 -24.57 -1.65
CA SER A 220 1.74 -24.42 -0.30
C SER A 220 2.04 -25.64 0.58
N THR A 221 2.24 -25.36 1.87
CA THR A 221 2.21 -26.37 2.94
C THR A 221 0.80 -26.45 3.55
N PRO A 222 0.52 -27.43 4.43
CA PRO A 222 -0.75 -27.45 5.17
C PRO A 222 -1.00 -26.20 6.01
N GLU A 223 0.07 -25.55 6.47
CA GLU A 223 0.02 -24.41 7.40
C GLU A 223 0.07 -23.04 6.70
N LEU A 224 0.64 -22.98 5.48
CA LEU A 224 0.91 -21.72 4.80
C LEU A 224 0.68 -21.81 3.30
N THR A 225 -0.10 -20.89 2.76
CA THR A 225 -0.19 -20.70 1.31
C THR A 225 1.11 -20.08 0.79
N ILE A 226 1.75 -20.78 -0.17
CA ILE A 226 2.96 -20.32 -0.85
C ILE A 226 2.69 -20.36 -2.35
N ASP A 227 2.82 -19.22 -3.01
CA ASP A 227 2.58 -19.07 -4.44
C ASP A 227 3.69 -18.28 -5.12
N TYR A 228 4.06 -18.69 -6.33
CA TYR A 228 4.96 -17.95 -7.20
C TYR A 228 4.21 -17.48 -8.43
N PHE A 229 4.45 -16.24 -8.85
CA PHE A 229 3.81 -15.62 -10.00
C PHE A 229 4.89 -15.14 -10.97
N VAL A 230 4.85 -15.67 -12.19
CA VAL A 230 5.86 -15.43 -13.23
C VAL A 230 5.19 -15.36 -14.60
N GLU A 231 5.90 -14.89 -15.63
CA GLU A 231 5.44 -15.08 -17.00
C GLU A 231 5.39 -16.58 -17.35
N GLU A 232 4.46 -16.99 -18.22
CA GLU A 232 4.30 -18.41 -18.59
C GLU A 232 5.59 -19.08 -19.07
N LYS A 233 6.41 -18.34 -19.83
CA LYS A 233 7.70 -18.85 -20.34
C LYS A 233 8.74 -19.13 -19.25
N ASP A 234 8.58 -18.53 -18.06
CA ASP A 234 9.54 -18.60 -16.97
C ASP A 234 9.12 -19.63 -15.87
N VAL A 235 8.04 -20.39 -16.09
CA VAL A 235 7.47 -21.35 -15.11
C VAL A 235 8.49 -22.38 -14.66
N ASP A 236 9.21 -23.02 -15.60
CA ASP A 236 10.20 -24.06 -15.26
C ASP A 236 11.41 -23.49 -14.52
N ASP A 237 11.83 -22.28 -14.85
CA ASP A 237 12.91 -21.58 -14.16
C ASP A 237 12.48 -21.19 -12.74
N ALA A 238 11.25 -20.71 -12.57
CA ALA A 238 10.69 -20.38 -11.26
C ALA A 238 10.61 -21.61 -10.35
N ARG A 239 10.16 -22.77 -10.88
CA ARG A 239 10.10 -24.02 -10.11
C ARG A 239 11.48 -24.42 -9.57
N ARG A 240 12.54 -24.26 -10.38
CA ARG A 240 13.92 -24.54 -9.94
C ARG A 240 14.45 -23.51 -8.96
N THR A 241 14.18 -22.22 -9.22
CA THR A 241 14.70 -21.11 -8.44
C THR A 241 14.08 -21.04 -7.04
N PHE A 242 12.77 -21.28 -6.94
CA PHE A 242 12.01 -21.12 -5.71
C PHE A 242 11.79 -22.43 -4.92
N ALA A 243 12.30 -23.55 -5.41
CA ALA A 243 12.10 -24.89 -4.82
C ALA A 243 12.40 -24.99 -3.32
N ASN A 244 13.31 -24.17 -2.81
CA ASN A 244 13.70 -24.18 -1.41
C ASN A 244 12.88 -23.26 -0.49
N THR A 245 11.94 -22.49 -1.04
CA THR A 245 11.19 -21.49 -0.25
C THR A 245 10.46 -22.08 0.95
N PRO A 246 9.72 -23.21 0.86
CA PRO A 246 9.08 -23.79 2.04
C PRO A 246 10.09 -24.21 3.11
N ALA A 247 11.22 -24.79 2.70
CA ALA A 247 12.29 -25.21 3.63
C ALA A 247 12.97 -24.00 4.30
N MET A 248 13.16 -22.89 3.55
CA MET A 248 13.69 -21.64 4.10
C MET A 248 12.75 -21.05 5.15
N ILE A 249 11.45 -20.99 4.90
CA ILE A 249 10.46 -20.51 5.87
C ILE A 249 10.50 -21.36 7.13
N ALA A 250 10.46 -22.68 7.01
CA ALA A 250 10.53 -23.60 8.14
C ALA A 250 11.85 -23.44 8.94
N LEU A 251 12.99 -23.21 8.26
CA LEU A 251 14.26 -22.93 8.90
C LEU A 251 14.23 -21.64 9.71
N PHE A 252 13.71 -20.55 9.13
CA PHE A 252 13.62 -19.28 9.84
C PHE A 252 12.64 -19.32 11.00
N GLU A 253 11.50 -19.98 10.87
CA GLU A 253 10.58 -20.21 11.99
C GLU A 253 11.29 -20.91 13.17
N LYS A 254 12.10 -21.92 12.87
CA LYS A 254 12.89 -22.63 13.89
C LYS A 254 14.00 -21.76 14.49
N LEU A 255 14.71 -20.98 13.67
CA LEU A 255 15.84 -20.15 14.14
C LEU A 255 15.39 -18.99 15.02
N PHE A 256 14.24 -18.39 14.69
CA PHE A 256 13.69 -17.24 15.41
C PHE A 256 12.68 -17.63 16.50
N ASP A 257 12.35 -18.91 16.63
CA ASP A 257 11.28 -19.42 17.51
C ASP A 257 9.98 -18.65 17.33
N ALA A 258 9.63 -18.36 16.07
CA ALA A 258 8.47 -17.56 15.69
C ALA A 258 7.86 -18.06 14.39
N LYS A 259 6.53 -18.16 14.35
CA LYS A 259 5.82 -18.52 13.13
C LYS A 259 5.81 -17.38 12.14
N TYR A 260 5.84 -17.72 10.83
CA TYR A 260 5.66 -16.74 9.78
C TYR A 260 4.34 -15.97 10.02
N PRO A 261 4.38 -14.62 10.12
CA PRO A 261 3.26 -13.88 10.69
C PRO A 261 2.10 -13.65 9.72
N TRP A 262 2.31 -13.77 8.41
CA TRP A 262 1.31 -13.43 7.40
C TRP A 262 0.50 -14.64 6.94
N SER A 263 -0.68 -14.40 6.37
CA SER A 263 -1.62 -15.46 5.93
C SER A 263 -1.18 -16.19 4.67
N LYS A 264 -0.26 -15.62 3.90
CA LYS A 264 0.38 -16.23 2.72
C LYS A 264 1.78 -15.69 2.51
N TYR A 265 2.59 -16.43 1.78
CA TYR A 265 3.85 -15.99 1.20
C TYR A 265 3.74 -16.04 -0.32
N SER A 266 4.10 -14.96 -1.00
CA SER A 266 4.10 -14.95 -2.46
C SER A 266 5.36 -14.30 -2.99
N GLN A 267 5.92 -14.88 -4.05
CA GLN A 267 6.99 -14.27 -4.84
C GLN A 267 6.43 -13.95 -6.21
N VAL A 268 6.68 -12.75 -6.69
CA VAL A 268 6.27 -12.32 -8.02
C VAL A 268 7.48 -11.79 -8.79
N VAL A 269 7.66 -12.26 -10.01
CA VAL A 269 8.71 -11.79 -10.91
C VAL A 269 8.10 -10.76 -11.86
N VAL A 270 8.57 -9.53 -11.77
CA VAL A 270 8.12 -8.42 -12.60
C VAL A 270 9.29 -7.84 -13.40
N ARG A 271 8.98 -7.16 -14.50
CA ARG A 271 10.00 -6.50 -15.33
C ARG A 271 10.33 -5.12 -14.79
N ASP A 272 11.56 -4.70 -15.08
CA ASP A 272 12.09 -3.37 -14.74
C ASP A 272 12.13 -3.08 -13.23
N PHE A 273 12.17 -4.11 -12.38
CA PHE A 273 12.34 -3.93 -10.95
C PHE A 273 13.80 -3.60 -10.64
N VAL A 274 14.05 -2.34 -10.33
CA VAL A 274 15.40 -1.78 -10.12
C VAL A 274 15.77 -1.59 -8.65
N PHE A 275 14.91 -2.05 -7.75
CA PHE A 275 15.06 -1.88 -6.31
C PHE A 275 15.72 -3.10 -5.67
N GLY A 276 16.28 -2.89 -4.47
CA GLY A 276 16.78 -3.97 -3.62
C GLY A 276 15.69 -4.66 -2.81
N GLY A 277 16.05 -5.21 -1.66
CA GLY A 277 15.09 -5.79 -0.72
C GLY A 277 14.20 -4.72 -0.08
N MET A 278 12.98 -5.11 0.26
CA MET A 278 12.02 -4.35 1.03
C MET A 278 11.32 -5.33 1.99
N GLU A 279 11.29 -5.01 3.28
CA GLU A 279 10.69 -5.80 4.35
C GLU A 279 9.21 -5.47 4.62
#